data_f8757ac9d2e86287986ea9216e695383
#
_entry.id   f8757ac9d2e86287986ea9216e695383
#
_cell.length_a   1.000
_cell.length_b   1.000
_cell.length_c   1.000
_cell.angle_alpha   90.00
_cell.angle_beta   90.00
_cell.angle_gamma   90.00
#
_symmetry.space_group_name_H-M   'P 1'
#
loop_
_entity.id
_entity.type
_entity.pdbx_description
1 polymer ?
#
loop_
_entity_poly.entity_id
_entity_poly.type
_entity_poly.pdbx_seq_one_letter_code
_entity_poly.pdbx_strand_id
1 'polypeptide(L)'
;ASVGKQAAISAGAAAGFVSLLSLFNMGGRFLWSSVSDKLGRKNTYTIFFVLGSLLYFAVPSIGESGNKALFIIGFCVIISMYGGGFAAIPAYLKDLFGTYQVGAIHGRILLAWSTAAVIGPVLVNYIRQSQIDSGVPAAQAYGVTMYIMAGLLIVGLLCNLAVKSVHERHHETDIKTAAHSGNPDDET
;
A
#
# COMPACT_ATOMS: atom_id res chain seq x y z
N ALA A 1 27.10 30.18 -11.67
CA ALA A 1 26.79 29.36 -12.86
C ALA A 1 27.16 27.88 -12.72
N SER A 2 27.75 27.43 -11.60
CA SER A 2 28.19 26.03 -11.37
C SER A 2 27.24 25.18 -10.52
N VAL A 3 26.27 25.78 -9.83
CA VAL A 3 25.33 25.09 -8.96
C VAL A 3 24.19 24.38 -9.74
N GLY A 4 23.92 24.78 -10.97
CA GLY A 4 22.86 24.21 -11.79
C GLY A 4 23.19 22.85 -12.46
N LYS A 5 24.47 22.45 -12.50
CA LYS A 5 24.90 21.23 -13.19
C LYS A 5 24.92 19.95 -12.31
N GLN A 6 24.91 20.09 -11.00
CA GLN A 6 24.98 18.92 -10.08
C GLN A 6 23.61 18.35 -9.67
N ALA A 7 22.51 19.04 -9.91
CA ALA A 7 21.16 18.62 -9.53
C ALA A 7 20.32 18.04 -10.67
N ALA A 8 20.82 18.06 -11.90
CA ALA A 8 20.11 17.44 -13.03
C ALA A 8 20.44 15.94 -13.08
N ILE A 9 19.70 15.13 -12.33
CA ILE A 9 19.45 13.73 -12.75
C ILE A 9 19.02 13.86 -14.22
N SER A 10 19.75 13.24 -15.15
CA SER A 10 19.36 13.32 -16.56
C SER A 10 17.91 12.85 -16.68
N ALA A 11 17.12 13.48 -17.55
CA ALA A 11 15.72 13.08 -17.75
C ALA A 11 15.60 11.57 -18.03
N GLY A 12 16.60 10.98 -18.70
CA GLY A 12 16.69 9.55 -18.93
C GLY A 12 16.87 8.73 -17.64
N ALA A 13 17.69 9.19 -16.71
CA ALA A 13 17.88 8.49 -15.42
C ALA A 13 16.61 8.57 -14.56
N ALA A 14 15.91 9.70 -14.56
CA ALA A 14 14.62 9.85 -13.87
C ALA A 14 13.55 8.95 -14.48
N ALA A 15 13.44 8.90 -15.81
CA ALA A 15 12.52 8.02 -16.52
C ALA A 15 12.84 6.53 -16.24
N GLY A 16 14.12 6.16 -16.24
CA GLY A 16 14.59 4.81 -15.90
C GLY A 16 14.19 4.40 -14.48
N PHE A 17 14.34 5.31 -13.51
CA PHE A 17 13.93 5.07 -12.13
C PHE A 17 12.41 4.84 -12.01
N VAL A 18 11.59 5.66 -12.63
CA VAL A 18 10.13 5.50 -12.65
C VAL A 18 9.73 4.19 -13.30
N SER A 19 10.38 3.82 -14.42
CA SER A 19 10.13 2.54 -15.10
C SER A 19 10.48 1.35 -14.20
N LEU A 20 11.58 1.42 -13.48
CA LEU A 20 11.99 0.40 -12.51
C LEU A 20 10.95 0.25 -11.39
N LEU A 21 10.50 1.35 -10.81
CA LEU A 21 9.44 1.33 -9.78
C LEU A 21 8.15 0.70 -10.31
N SER A 22 7.75 1.03 -11.55
CA SER A 22 6.55 0.47 -12.18
C SER A 22 6.67 -1.04 -12.38
N LEU A 23 7.86 -1.53 -12.75
CA LEU A 23 8.14 -2.96 -12.89
C LEU A 23 8.03 -3.68 -11.55
N PHE A 24 8.58 -3.10 -10.47
CA PHE A 24 8.47 -3.66 -9.12
C PHE A 24 7.04 -3.60 -8.58
N ASN A 25 6.26 -2.57 -8.92
CA ASN A 25 4.82 -2.52 -8.60
C ASN A 25 4.06 -3.68 -9.26
N MET A 26 4.28 -3.88 -10.56
CA MET A 26 3.64 -4.97 -11.31
C MET A 26 4.10 -6.34 -10.81
N GLY A 27 5.40 -6.56 -10.68
CA GLY A 27 5.98 -7.82 -10.17
C GLY A 27 5.53 -8.10 -8.73
N GLY A 28 5.39 -7.07 -7.91
CA GLY A 28 4.89 -7.16 -6.54
C GLY A 28 3.48 -7.73 -6.46
N ARG A 29 2.61 -7.43 -7.41
CA ARG A 29 1.25 -8.00 -7.47
C ARG A 29 1.27 -9.52 -7.56
N PHE A 30 2.12 -10.07 -8.42
CA PHE A 30 2.25 -11.53 -8.58
C PHE A 30 2.95 -12.17 -7.40
N LEU A 31 4.10 -11.61 -6.98
CA LEU A 31 4.90 -12.14 -5.89
C LEU A 31 4.11 -12.20 -4.58
N TRP A 32 3.58 -11.08 -4.16
CA TRP A 32 2.91 -10.96 -2.87
C TRP A 32 1.54 -11.62 -2.83
N SER A 33 0.80 -11.71 -3.96
CA SER A 33 -0.41 -12.52 -4.04
C SER A 33 -0.09 -13.99 -3.77
N SER A 34 0.94 -14.53 -4.43
CA SER A 34 1.38 -15.92 -4.22
C SER A 34 1.89 -16.17 -2.80
N VAL A 35 2.63 -15.22 -2.23
CA VAL A 35 3.09 -15.28 -0.82
C VAL A 35 1.89 -15.24 0.13
N SER A 36 0.93 -14.37 -0.14
CA SER A 36 -0.28 -14.20 0.65
C SER A 36 -1.17 -15.43 0.66
N ASP A 37 -1.20 -16.23 -0.43
CA ASP A 37 -1.90 -17.51 -0.48
C ASP A 37 -1.29 -18.54 0.47
N LYS A 38 0.03 -18.49 0.67
CA LYS A 38 0.78 -19.44 1.51
C LYS A 38 0.86 -19.03 2.98
N LEU A 39 1.14 -17.75 3.25
CA LEU A 39 1.32 -17.22 4.61
C LEU A 39 0.00 -16.82 5.28
N GLY A 40 -1.07 -16.70 4.51
CA GLY A 40 -2.34 -16.12 4.93
C GLY A 40 -2.35 -14.59 4.79
N ARG A 41 -3.53 -14.04 4.48
CA ARG A 41 -3.72 -12.61 4.15
C ARG A 41 -3.31 -11.69 5.29
N LYS A 42 -3.79 -11.98 6.51
CA LYS A 42 -3.50 -11.19 7.71
C LYS A 42 -2.01 -11.08 8.00
N ASN A 43 -1.27 -12.20 7.90
CA ASN A 43 0.17 -12.23 8.13
C ASN A 43 0.93 -11.46 7.06
N THR A 44 0.53 -11.56 5.80
CA THR A 44 1.12 -10.79 4.71
C THR A 44 0.98 -9.30 4.91
N TYR A 45 -0.22 -8.83 5.31
CA TYR A 45 -0.42 -7.42 5.66
C TYR A 45 0.38 -7.00 6.90
N THR A 46 0.52 -7.87 7.89
CA THR A 46 1.42 -7.62 9.04
C THR A 46 2.85 -7.39 8.57
N ILE A 47 3.36 -8.20 7.64
CA ILE A 47 4.69 -8.01 7.03
C ILE A 47 4.76 -6.66 6.32
N PHE A 48 3.74 -6.28 5.54
CA PHE A 48 3.71 -4.99 4.84
C PHE A 48 3.81 -3.82 5.81
N PHE A 49 3.05 -3.85 6.89
CA PHE A 49 3.06 -2.78 7.88
C PHE A 49 4.39 -2.71 8.64
N VAL A 50 4.92 -3.84 9.08
CA VAL A 50 6.20 -3.88 9.83
C VAL A 50 7.36 -3.48 8.93
N LEU A 51 7.53 -4.16 7.79
CA LEU A 51 8.64 -3.88 6.88
C LEU A 51 8.52 -2.47 6.27
N GLY A 52 7.32 -2.05 5.93
CA GLY A 52 7.05 -0.69 5.44
C GLY A 52 7.43 0.37 6.46
N SER A 53 7.03 0.22 7.73
CA SER A 53 7.40 1.16 8.80
C SER A 53 8.92 1.25 8.96
N LEU A 54 9.60 0.11 9.00
CA LEU A 54 11.07 0.07 9.11
C LEU A 54 11.74 0.78 7.92
N LEU A 55 11.28 0.53 6.71
CA LEU A 55 11.82 1.16 5.52
C LEU A 55 11.58 2.67 5.51
N TYR A 56 10.36 3.13 5.87
CA TYR A 56 10.07 4.57 5.94
C TYR A 56 10.88 5.28 7.03
N PHE A 57 11.19 4.61 8.15
CA PHE A 57 12.11 5.15 9.14
C PHE A 57 13.56 5.18 8.65
N ALA A 58 13.99 4.19 7.88
CA ALA A 58 15.37 4.07 7.41
C ALA A 58 15.68 4.97 6.20
N VAL A 59 14.70 5.23 5.33
CA VAL A 59 14.91 5.99 4.06
C VAL A 59 15.57 7.36 4.25
N PRO A 60 15.19 8.21 5.23
CA PRO A 60 15.87 9.48 5.45
C PRO A 60 17.37 9.32 5.72
N SER A 61 17.73 8.43 6.65
CA SER A 61 19.13 8.15 7.00
C SER A 61 19.92 7.52 5.85
N ILE A 62 19.29 6.67 5.06
CA ILE A 62 19.88 6.09 3.84
C ILE A 62 20.14 7.19 2.81
N GLY A 63 19.22 8.13 2.65
CA GLY A 63 19.37 9.29 1.75
C GLY A 63 20.55 10.17 2.15
N GLU A 64 20.73 10.40 3.44
CA GLU A 64 21.86 11.18 3.99
C GLU A 64 23.21 10.46 3.83
N SER A 65 23.25 9.14 3.93
CA SER A 65 24.47 8.33 3.73
C SER A 65 25.01 8.37 2.30
N GLY A 66 24.23 8.88 1.34
CA GLY A 66 24.60 8.95 -0.08
C GLY A 66 24.63 7.60 -0.80
N ASN A 67 24.19 6.53 -0.17
CA ASN A 67 24.15 5.20 -0.78
C ASN A 67 22.92 5.08 -1.70
N LYS A 68 23.12 5.46 -2.96
CA LYS A 68 22.06 5.45 -3.99
C LYS A 68 21.45 4.06 -4.24
N ALA A 69 22.27 3.01 -4.17
CA ALA A 69 21.81 1.64 -4.40
C ALA A 69 20.81 1.20 -3.32
N LEU A 70 21.16 1.42 -2.05
CA LEU A 70 20.30 1.08 -0.92
C LEU A 70 19.00 1.88 -0.92
N PHE A 71 19.08 3.16 -1.30
CA PHE A 71 17.91 4.02 -1.47
C PHE A 71 16.95 3.48 -2.55
N ILE A 72 17.46 3.13 -3.73
CA ILE A 72 16.68 2.57 -4.84
C ILE A 72 16.04 1.24 -4.43
N ILE A 73 16.81 0.33 -3.80
CA ILE A 73 16.30 -0.96 -3.33
C ILE A 73 15.17 -0.76 -2.31
N GLY A 74 15.34 0.16 -1.34
CA GLY A 74 14.30 0.48 -0.37
C GLY A 74 12.99 0.89 -1.03
N PHE A 75 13.04 1.81 -2.00
CA PHE A 75 11.86 2.23 -2.74
C PHE A 75 11.26 1.11 -3.60
N CYS A 76 12.08 0.29 -4.25
CA CYS A 76 11.60 -0.88 -5.01
C CYS A 76 10.82 -1.85 -4.12
N VAL A 77 11.31 -2.12 -2.91
CA VAL A 77 10.61 -2.98 -1.94
C VAL A 77 9.30 -2.34 -1.50
N ILE A 78 9.28 -1.06 -1.14
CA ILE A 78 8.06 -0.33 -0.74
C ILE A 78 7.01 -0.41 -1.86
N ILE A 79 7.40 -0.11 -3.09
CA ILE A 79 6.48 -0.12 -4.24
C ILE A 79 6.00 -1.53 -4.60
N SER A 80 6.83 -2.56 -4.41
CA SER A 80 6.40 -3.95 -4.60
C SER A 80 5.32 -4.34 -3.59
N MET A 81 5.50 -3.96 -2.32
CA MET A 81 4.48 -4.20 -1.27
C MET A 81 3.20 -3.42 -1.54
N TYR A 82 3.29 -2.18 -2.03
CA TYR A 82 2.13 -1.39 -2.45
C TYR A 82 1.33 -2.12 -3.54
N GLY A 83 2.01 -2.59 -4.60
CA GLY A 83 1.37 -3.37 -5.67
C GLY A 83 0.72 -4.66 -5.15
N GLY A 84 1.43 -5.40 -4.31
CA GLY A 84 0.97 -6.65 -3.71
C GLY A 84 -0.21 -6.46 -2.77
N GLY A 85 -0.17 -5.42 -1.94
CA GLY A 85 -1.26 -5.06 -1.04
C GLY A 85 -2.55 -4.78 -1.81
N PHE A 86 -2.47 -3.98 -2.86
CA PHE A 86 -3.63 -3.68 -3.70
C PHE A 86 -4.23 -4.93 -4.35
N ALA A 87 -3.37 -5.85 -4.83
CA ALA A 87 -3.82 -7.09 -5.45
C ALA A 87 -4.44 -8.10 -4.45
N ALA A 88 -3.96 -8.11 -3.20
CA ALA A 88 -4.41 -9.05 -2.18
C ALA A 88 -5.70 -8.62 -1.44
N ILE A 89 -6.10 -7.32 -1.51
CA ILE A 89 -7.29 -6.80 -0.80
C ILE A 89 -8.58 -7.57 -1.12
N PRO A 90 -8.97 -7.82 -2.39
CA PRO A 90 -10.22 -8.52 -2.68
C PRO A 90 -10.26 -9.93 -2.06
N ALA A 91 -9.13 -10.65 -2.12
CA ALA A 91 -9.02 -11.97 -1.50
C ALA A 91 -9.09 -11.89 0.03
N TYR A 92 -8.47 -10.89 0.65
CA TYR A 92 -8.55 -10.67 2.09
C TYR A 92 -9.99 -10.37 2.55
N LEU A 93 -10.71 -9.55 1.80
CA LEU A 93 -12.12 -9.24 2.08
C LEU A 93 -13.00 -10.49 1.94
N LYS A 94 -12.74 -11.32 0.92
CA LYS A 94 -13.43 -12.60 0.75
C LYS A 94 -13.23 -13.51 1.96
N ASP A 95 -12.00 -13.61 2.45
CA ASP A 95 -11.67 -14.46 3.62
C ASP A 95 -12.31 -13.92 4.92
N LEU A 96 -12.58 -12.61 5.02
CA LEU A 96 -13.18 -11.99 6.19
C LEU A 96 -14.72 -12.02 6.19
N PHE A 97 -15.36 -11.80 5.04
CA PHE A 97 -16.79 -11.49 4.92
C PHE A 97 -17.56 -12.43 3.99
N GLY A 98 -16.89 -13.42 3.38
CA GLY A 98 -17.49 -14.28 2.36
C GLY A 98 -17.53 -13.61 0.99
N THR A 99 -18.06 -14.31 -0.03
CA THR A 99 -17.97 -13.89 -1.44
C THR A 99 -19.00 -12.84 -1.85
N TYR A 100 -20.17 -12.86 -1.22
CA TYR A 100 -21.34 -12.10 -1.70
C TYR A 100 -21.15 -10.57 -1.65
N GLN A 101 -20.64 -10.04 -0.56
CA GLN A 101 -20.51 -8.59 -0.32
C GLN A 101 -19.15 -8.00 -0.70
N VAL A 102 -18.20 -8.81 -1.20
CA VAL A 102 -16.81 -8.36 -1.46
C VAL A 102 -16.76 -7.12 -2.35
N GLY A 103 -17.56 -7.10 -3.42
CA GLY A 103 -17.58 -5.95 -4.35
C GLY A 103 -18.06 -4.65 -3.69
N ALA A 104 -19.13 -4.73 -2.89
CA ALA A 104 -19.68 -3.56 -2.19
C ALA A 104 -18.72 -3.05 -1.10
N ILE A 105 -18.09 -3.94 -0.34
CA ILE A 105 -17.12 -3.59 0.70
C ILE A 105 -15.87 -3.01 0.06
N HIS A 106 -15.34 -3.64 -1.00
CA HIS A 106 -14.18 -3.17 -1.72
C HIS A 106 -14.40 -1.77 -2.32
N GLY A 107 -15.57 -1.54 -2.94
CA GLY A 107 -15.93 -0.22 -3.46
C GLY A 107 -15.89 0.87 -2.39
N ARG A 108 -16.36 0.59 -1.17
CA ARG A 108 -16.28 1.55 -0.05
C ARG A 108 -14.84 1.80 0.42
N ILE A 109 -14.00 0.77 0.43
CA ILE A 109 -12.57 0.92 0.76
C ILE A 109 -11.86 1.80 -0.28
N LEU A 110 -12.24 1.70 -1.56
CA LEU A 110 -11.68 2.54 -2.62
C LEU A 110 -12.01 4.03 -2.43
N LEU A 111 -13.08 4.39 -1.71
CA LEU A 111 -13.34 5.79 -1.35
C LEU A 111 -12.25 6.34 -0.42
N ALA A 112 -11.78 5.56 0.55
CA ALA A 112 -10.67 5.96 1.41
C ALA A 112 -9.38 6.14 0.58
N TRP A 113 -9.14 5.25 -0.38
CA TRP A 113 -7.99 5.36 -1.29
C TRP A 113 -8.07 6.60 -2.18
N SER A 114 -9.25 6.89 -2.76
CA SER A 114 -9.49 8.10 -3.56
C SER A 114 -9.30 9.38 -2.73
N THR A 115 -9.79 9.39 -1.50
CA THR A 115 -9.59 10.51 -0.56
C THR A 115 -8.11 10.73 -0.26
N ALA A 116 -7.37 9.65 0.01
CA ALA A 116 -5.93 9.71 0.23
C ALA A 116 -5.17 10.21 -1.02
N ALA A 117 -5.61 9.86 -2.24
CA ALA A 117 -5.02 10.31 -3.48
C ALA A 117 -5.14 11.83 -3.70
N VAL A 118 -6.20 12.45 -3.16
CA VAL A 118 -6.40 13.91 -3.22
C VAL A 118 -5.66 14.61 -2.06
N ILE A 119 -5.88 14.16 -0.84
CA ILE A 119 -5.33 14.82 0.36
C ILE A 119 -3.82 14.59 0.48
N GLY A 120 -3.33 13.39 0.12
CA GLY A 120 -1.93 13.00 0.30
C GLY A 120 -0.94 13.96 -0.36
N PRO A 121 -1.02 14.20 -1.66
CA PRO A 121 -0.11 15.11 -2.35
C PRO A 121 -0.17 16.55 -1.81
N VAL A 122 -1.36 17.03 -1.44
CA VAL A 122 -1.53 18.37 -0.86
C VAL A 122 -0.80 18.44 0.49
N LEU A 123 -1.02 17.47 1.36
CA LEU A 123 -0.39 17.43 2.68
C LEU A 123 1.14 17.30 2.59
N VAL A 124 1.62 16.39 1.73
CA VAL A 124 3.05 16.17 1.51
C VAL A 124 3.73 17.43 1.00
N ASN A 125 3.13 18.11 0.01
CA ASN A 125 3.69 19.34 -0.52
C ASN A 125 3.65 20.48 0.49
N TYR A 126 2.59 20.60 1.29
CA TYR A 126 2.50 21.59 2.35
C TYR A 126 3.58 21.38 3.42
N ILE A 127 3.75 20.15 3.91
CA ILE A 127 4.78 19.80 4.91
C ILE A 127 6.17 20.10 4.33
N ARG A 128 6.43 19.67 3.09
CA ARG A 128 7.70 19.93 2.41
C ARG A 128 7.99 21.43 2.30
N GLN A 129 7.02 22.22 1.86
CA GLN A 129 7.20 23.67 1.73
C GLN A 129 7.46 24.32 3.09
N SER A 130 6.70 23.96 4.11
CA SER A 130 6.90 24.45 5.47
C SER A 130 8.31 24.13 6.01
N GLN A 131 8.86 22.96 5.70
CA GLN A 131 10.23 22.59 6.08
C GLN A 131 11.27 23.47 5.36
N ILE A 132 11.08 23.71 4.06
CA ILE A 132 11.96 24.56 3.26
C ILE A 132 11.92 26.01 3.79
N ASP A 133 10.74 26.54 4.07
CA ASP A 133 10.55 27.90 4.61
C ASP A 133 11.17 28.05 6.00
N SER A 134 11.27 26.96 6.75
CA SER A 134 11.96 26.89 8.06
C SER A 134 13.48 26.70 7.92
N GLY A 135 14.04 26.75 6.71
CA GLY A 135 15.48 26.66 6.45
C GLY A 135 16.04 25.24 6.31
N VAL A 136 15.18 24.20 6.28
CA VAL A 136 15.62 22.81 6.06
C VAL A 136 16.03 22.63 4.60
N PRO A 137 17.20 22.03 4.30
CA PRO A 137 17.62 21.76 2.92
C PRO A 137 16.56 20.94 2.17
N ALA A 138 16.29 21.30 0.91
CA ALA A 138 15.25 20.66 0.08
C ALA A 138 15.41 19.13 -0.03
N ALA A 139 16.65 18.62 0.07
CA ALA A 139 16.92 17.18 0.08
C ALA A 139 16.42 16.46 1.34
N GLN A 140 16.33 17.15 2.47
CA GLN A 140 15.88 16.62 3.77
C GLN A 140 14.42 16.93 4.07
N ALA A 141 13.80 17.84 3.31
CA ALA A 141 12.44 18.32 3.54
C ALA A 141 11.35 17.23 3.47
N TYR A 142 11.68 16.06 2.94
CA TYR A 142 10.79 14.88 2.95
C TYR A 142 10.93 13.99 4.20
N GLY A 143 11.95 14.19 5.04
CA GLY A 143 12.20 13.35 6.21
C GLY A 143 11.02 13.29 7.15
N VAL A 144 10.44 14.44 7.50
CA VAL A 144 9.24 14.52 8.36
C VAL A 144 8.06 13.76 7.76
N THR A 145 7.86 13.88 6.44
CA THR A 145 6.81 13.12 5.74
C THR A 145 7.02 11.62 5.86
N MET A 146 8.26 11.14 5.72
CA MET A 146 8.58 9.70 5.86
C MET A 146 8.27 9.19 7.27
N TYR A 147 8.60 9.96 8.32
CA TYR A 147 8.28 9.58 9.69
C TYR A 147 6.77 9.58 9.97
N ILE A 148 6.01 10.53 9.41
CA ILE A 148 4.55 10.52 9.48
C ILE A 148 3.98 9.27 8.79
N MET A 149 4.48 8.91 7.60
CA MET A 149 4.06 7.70 6.90
C MET A 149 4.38 6.43 7.70
N ALA A 150 5.55 6.35 8.33
CA ALA A 150 5.90 5.24 9.23
C ALA A 150 4.92 5.15 10.41
N GLY A 151 4.57 6.27 11.03
CA GLY A 151 3.57 6.34 12.10
C GLY A 151 2.19 5.85 11.65
N LEU A 152 1.73 6.26 10.47
CA LEU A 152 0.46 5.79 9.90
C LEU A 152 0.48 4.28 9.60
N LEU A 153 1.61 3.73 9.18
CA LEU A 153 1.75 2.28 9.00
C LEU A 153 1.69 1.52 10.32
N ILE A 154 2.23 2.08 11.40
CA ILE A 154 2.10 1.49 12.76
C ILE A 154 0.63 1.48 13.20
N VAL A 155 -0.12 2.56 12.97
CA VAL A 155 -1.56 2.59 13.22
C VAL A 155 -2.27 1.54 12.38
N GLY A 156 -1.93 1.42 11.09
CA GLY A 156 -2.43 0.38 10.19
C GLY A 156 -2.13 -1.03 10.71
N LEU A 157 -0.93 -1.26 11.24
CA LEU A 157 -0.55 -2.52 11.88
C LEU A 157 -1.46 -2.87 13.05
N LEU A 158 -1.70 -1.92 13.95
CA LEU A 158 -2.59 -2.12 15.11
C LEU A 158 -4.02 -2.45 14.64
N CYS A 159 -4.52 -1.72 13.65
CA CYS A 159 -5.82 -2.01 13.05
C CYS A 159 -5.86 -3.42 12.44
N ASN A 160 -4.84 -3.80 11.67
CA ASN A 160 -4.77 -5.13 11.04
C ASN A 160 -4.73 -6.26 12.09
N LEU A 161 -4.01 -6.07 13.18
CA LEU A 161 -3.95 -7.04 14.28
C LEU A 161 -5.31 -7.18 14.98
N ALA A 162 -6.05 -6.09 15.12
CA ALA A 162 -7.39 -6.06 15.72
C ALA A 162 -8.47 -6.69 14.84
N VAL A 163 -8.23 -6.84 13.51
CA VAL A 163 -9.20 -7.47 12.60
C VAL A 163 -9.44 -8.93 12.98
N LYS A 164 -10.72 -9.27 13.14
CA LYS A 164 -11.20 -10.65 13.33
C LYS A 164 -12.09 -11.03 12.14
N SER A 165 -11.94 -12.26 11.64
CA SER A 165 -12.86 -12.79 10.63
C SER A 165 -14.26 -12.95 11.20
N VAL A 166 -15.27 -12.67 10.38
CA VAL A 166 -16.66 -12.96 10.70
C VAL A 166 -16.84 -14.48 10.64
N HIS A 167 -17.64 -15.03 11.56
CA HIS A 167 -17.92 -16.48 11.58
C HIS A 167 -18.63 -16.89 10.29
N GLU A 168 -18.23 -18.01 9.70
CA GLU A 168 -18.73 -18.50 8.38
C GLU A 168 -20.27 -18.58 8.31
N ARG A 169 -20.95 -18.90 9.42
CA ARG A 169 -22.42 -18.90 9.49
C ARG A 169 -23.08 -17.54 9.16
N HIS A 170 -22.33 -16.44 9.20
CA HIS A 170 -22.81 -15.08 8.87
C HIS A 170 -22.39 -14.64 7.46
N HIS A 171 -21.74 -15.53 6.70
CA HIS A 171 -21.44 -15.27 5.30
C HIS A 171 -22.75 -15.45 4.50
N GLU A 172 -23.17 -14.42 3.76
CA GLU A 172 -24.41 -14.44 2.95
C GLU A 172 -24.34 -15.35 1.71
N THR A 173 -23.56 -16.42 1.73
CA THR A 173 -23.43 -17.36 0.62
C THR A 173 -24.72 -18.15 0.37
N ASP A 174 -25.55 -18.33 1.39
CA ASP A 174 -26.64 -19.28 1.35
C ASP A 174 -27.99 -18.72 0.91
N ILE A 175 -28.15 -17.40 0.88
CA ILE A 175 -29.45 -16.76 0.53
C ILE A 175 -29.81 -16.99 -0.93
N LYS A 176 -28.85 -17.01 -1.85
CA LYS A 176 -29.13 -17.28 -3.27
C LYS A 176 -29.33 -18.77 -3.56
N THR A 177 -28.67 -19.66 -2.84
CA THR A 177 -28.89 -21.10 -2.99
C THR A 177 -30.27 -21.49 -2.48
N ALA A 178 -30.74 -20.92 -1.36
CA ALA A 178 -32.09 -21.11 -0.86
C ALA A 178 -33.16 -20.52 -1.78
N ALA A 179 -32.89 -19.36 -2.41
CA ALA A 179 -33.83 -18.77 -3.38
C ALA A 179 -33.87 -19.50 -4.73
N HIS A 180 -32.85 -20.31 -5.06
CA HIS A 180 -32.83 -21.11 -6.29
C HIS A 180 -33.32 -22.53 -6.08
N SER A 181 -33.31 -23.04 -4.83
CA SER A 181 -33.88 -24.34 -4.47
C SER A 181 -35.41 -24.31 -4.26
N GLY A 182 -36.01 -23.13 -4.27
CA GLY A 182 -37.46 -22.92 -4.25
C GLY A 182 -38.08 -22.91 -5.65
N ASN A 183 -37.62 -23.75 -6.58
CA ASN A 183 -38.26 -23.92 -7.87
C ASN A 183 -39.57 -24.72 -7.64
N PRO A 184 -40.76 -24.15 -7.93
CA PRO A 184 -42.03 -24.80 -7.70
C PRO A 184 -42.32 -25.98 -8.67
N ASP A 185 -41.40 -26.32 -9.56
CA ASP A 185 -41.60 -27.34 -10.59
C ASP A 185 -41.15 -28.78 -10.13
N ASP A 186 -40.68 -28.94 -8.91
CA ASP A 186 -40.31 -30.27 -8.35
C ASP A 186 -41.47 -30.99 -7.59
N GLU A 187 -42.72 -30.46 -7.66
CA GLU A 187 -43.87 -31.10 -7.09
C GLU A 187 -44.90 -31.56 -8.20
N THR A 188 -44.43 -32.29 -9.23
CA THR A 188 -45.34 -33.04 -10.12
C THR A 188 -44.87 -34.47 -10.35
#